data_e793ec71aec222bbcd618ae80f593e26
#
_entry.id   e793ec71aec222bbcd618ae80f593e26
#
_cell.length_a   1.000
_cell.length_b   1.000
_cell.length_c   1.000
_cell.angle_alpha   90.00
_cell.angle_beta   90.00
_cell.angle_gamma   90.00
#
_symmetry.space_group_name_H-M   'P 1'
#
loop_
_entity.id
_entity.type
_entity.pdbx_description
1 polymer ?
#
loop_
_entity_poly.entity_id
_entity_poly.type
_entity_poly.pdbx_seq_one_letter_code
_entity_poly.pdbx_strand_id
1 'polypeptide(L)'
;MDKLDNYREIIIEVIKNFTKPNSAYFSEIDVQVIIDRENDHYFLYYVGWDDLERVHDCIFHFDIIEDKVWLQEDNTNTEAGLLLVEKGIPKSDIVLGFQAPYKRKYTEFAVV
;
A
#
# COMPACT_ATOMS: atom_id res chain seq x y z
N MET A 1 17.28 -15.56 0.01
CA MET A 1 15.93 -15.00 0.18
C MET A 1 15.24 -14.99 -1.18
N ASP A 2 14.04 -15.54 -1.25
CA ASP A 2 13.38 -15.56 -2.54
C ASP A 2 12.74 -14.18 -2.87
N LYS A 3 12.30 -14.06 -4.11
CA LYS A 3 11.72 -12.83 -4.65
C LYS A 3 10.53 -12.32 -3.82
N LEU A 4 9.64 -13.22 -3.42
CA LEU A 4 8.44 -12.84 -2.67
C LEU A 4 8.76 -12.38 -1.26
N ASP A 5 9.74 -12.98 -0.60
CA ASP A 5 10.16 -12.52 0.72
C ASP A 5 10.70 -11.10 0.64
N ASN A 6 11.44 -10.80 -0.41
CA ASN A 6 11.93 -9.45 -0.65
C ASN A 6 10.77 -8.48 -0.89
N TYR A 7 9.77 -8.89 -1.66
CA TYR A 7 8.59 -8.05 -1.92
C TYR A 7 7.82 -7.76 -0.62
N ARG A 8 7.66 -8.77 0.23
CA ARG A 8 7.01 -8.59 1.53
C ARG A 8 7.72 -7.54 2.38
N GLU A 9 9.05 -7.62 2.44
CA GLU A 9 9.83 -6.65 3.23
C GLU A 9 9.72 -5.24 2.65
N ILE A 10 9.73 -5.10 1.33
CA ILE A 10 9.57 -3.80 0.68
C ILE A 10 8.20 -3.20 0.99
N ILE A 11 7.14 -3.99 0.91
CA ILE A 11 5.78 -3.53 1.23
C ILE A 11 5.71 -3.03 2.67
N ILE A 12 6.25 -3.82 3.60
CA ILE A 12 6.25 -3.46 5.02
C ILE A 12 7.04 -2.17 5.26
N GLU A 13 8.16 -2.02 4.60
CA GLU A 13 8.97 -0.80 4.70
C GLU A 13 8.19 0.42 4.21
N VAL A 14 7.52 0.31 3.07
CA VAL A 14 6.69 1.40 2.54
C VAL A 14 5.61 1.79 3.55
N ILE A 15 4.88 0.81 4.07
CA ILE A 15 3.82 1.06 5.05
C ILE A 15 4.38 1.77 6.29
N LYS A 16 5.49 1.29 6.81
CA LYS A 16 6.08 1.85 8.03
C LYS A 16 6.56 3.29 7.86
N ASN A 17 6.90 3.69 6.66
CA ASN A 17 7.29 5.07 6.38
C ASN A 17 6.14 6.06 6.51
N PHE A 18 4.90 5.59 6.55
CA PHE A 18 3.71 6.42 6.67
C PHE A 18 3.04 6.33 8.05
N THR A 19 3.70 5.72 9.03
CA THR A 19 3.13 5.55 10.37
C THR A 19 3.37 6.74 11.30
N LYS A 20 4.06 7.77 10.84
CA LYS A 20 4.37 8.96 11.64
C LYS A 20 3.74 10.19 11.01
N PRO A 21 2.47 10.46 11.32
CA PRO A 21 1.82 11.68 10.83
C PRO A 21 2.55 12.91 11.37
N ASN A 22 2.72 13.90 10.52
CA ASN A 22 3.59 15.06 10.78
C ASN A 22 2.91 16.23 11.46
N SER A 23 1.74 16.09 12.05
CA SER A 23 1.08 17.23 12.64
C SER A 23 0.30 16.88 13.90
N ALA A 24 0.09 17.88 14.75
CA ALA A 24 -0.76 17.78 15.92
C ALA A 24 -2.21 17.41 15.54
N TYR A 25 -2.56 17.62 14.30
CA TYR A 25 -3.83 17.25 13.70
C TYR A 25 -4.12 15.75 13.82
N PHE A 26 -3.10 14.93 13.81
CA PHE A 26 -3.24 13.48 13.91
C PHE A 26 -3.10 12.93 15.32
N SER A 27 -3.08 13.81 16.36
CA SER A 27 -2.90 13.36 17.73
C SER A 27 -4.00 12.43 18.23
N GLU A 28 -5.20 12.53 17.64
CA GLU A 28 -6.34 11.69 18.01
C GLU A 28 -6.60 10.58 16.99
N ILE A 29 -5.67 10.37 16.08
CA ILE A 29 -5.75 9.34 15.05
C ILE A 29 -4.81 8.20 15.44
N ASP A 30 -5.37 7.01 15.54
CA ASP A 30 -4.58 5.80 15.74
C ASP A 30 -4.14 5.26 14.38
N VAL A 31 -2.84 5.05 14.24
CA VAL A 31 -2.28 4.50 13.00
C VAL A 31 -2.10 3.00 13.19
N GLN A 32 -2.82 2.22 12.39
CA GLN A 32 -2.82 0.77 12.52
C GLN A 32 -2.15 0.12 11.32
N VAL A 33 -1.12 -0.67 11.60
CA VAL A 33 -0.42 -1.47 10.58
C VAL A 33 -0.90 -2.91 10.73
N ILE A 34 -1.45 -3.45 9.67
CA ILE A 34 -2.00 -4.81 9.66
C ILE A 34 -1.19 -5.63 8.65
N ILE A 35 -0.46 -6.61 9.16
CA ILE A 35 0.45 -7.44 8.37
C ILE A 35 0.02 -8.90 8.49
N ASP A 36 -0.39 -9.48 7.38
CA ASP A 36 -0.71 -10.91 7.30
C ASP A 36 0.23 -11.56 6.30
N ARG A 37 1.35 -12.09 6.80
CA ARG A 37 2.37 -12.73 5.95
C ARG A 37 1.94 -14.09 5.41
N GLU A 38 0.99 -14.73 6.09
CA GLU A 38 0.53 -16.04 5.67
C GLU A 38 -0.37 -15.97 4.44
N ASN A 39 -1.26 -14.98 4.42
CA ASN A 39 -2.21 -14.80 3.32
C ASN A 39 -1.83 -13.64 2.40
N ASP A 40 -0.73 -12.96 2.69
CA ASP A 40 -0.19 -11.85 1.89
C ASP A 40 -1.17 -10.69 1.72
N HIS A 41 -1.66 -10.20 2.86
CA HIS A 41 -2.47 -8.99 2.93
C HIS A 41 -1.78 -7.96 3.83
N TYR A 42 -1.62 -6.73 3.37
CA TYR A 42 -0.87 -5.69 4.06
C TYR A 42 -1.63 -4.39 4.00
N PHE A 43 -1.92 -3.82 5.17
CA PHE A 43 -2.78 -2.64 5.28
C PHE A 43 -2.17 -1.57 6.17
N LEU A 44 -2.49 -0.32 5.85
CA LEU A 44 -2.30 0.80 6.75
C LEU A 44 -3.64 1.50 6.88
N TYR A 45 -4.12 1.62 8.12
CA TYR A 45 -5.38 2.31 8.44
C TYR A 45 -5.14 3.48 9.37
N TYR A 46 -5.91 4.53 9.19
CA TYR A 46 -6.02 5.61 10.17
C TYR A 46 -7.41 5.50 10.79
N VAL A 47 -7.45 5.42 12.12
CA VAL A 47 -8.68 5.19 12.87
C VAL A 47 -8.76 6.19 14.03
N GLY A 48 -9.84 6.95 14.11
CA GLY A 48 -10.02 7.89 15.19
C GLY A 48 -10.98 9.00 14.83
N TRP A 49 -10.66 10.19 15.31
CA TRP A 49 -11.50 11.38 15.12
C TRP A 49 -10.65 12.57 14.75
N ASP A 50 -11.12 13.32 13.78
CA ASP A 50 -10.58 14.62 13.41
C ASP A 50 -11.64 15.63 13.82
N ASP A 51 -11.47 16.17 15.04
CA ASP A 51 -12.47 17.03 15.69
C ASP A 51 -13.82 16.28 15.72
N LEU A 52 -14.77 16.72 14.93
CA LEU A 52 -16.12 16.11 14.90
C LEU A 52 -16.28 15.06 13.81
N GLU A 53 -15.26 14.85 12.98
CA GLU A 53 -15.35 13.87 11.90
C GLU A 53 -14.74 12.53 12.29
N ARG A 54 -15.47 11.46 12.04
CA ARG A 54 -14.95 10.11 12.18
C ARG A 54 -13.95 9.83 11.07
N VAL A 55 -12.75 9.37 11.45
CA VAL A 55 -11.72 8.91 10.51
C VAL A 55 -11.63 7.38 10.64
N HIS A 56 -11.87 6.71 9.55
CA HIS A 56 -11.69 5.25 9.47
C HIS A 56 -11.33 4.95 8.02
N ASP A 57 -10.06 5.16 7.69
CA ASP A 57 -9.62 5.17 6.30
C ASP A 57 -8.52 4.14 6.05
N CYS A 58 -8.70 3.38 4.99
CA CYS A 58 -7.63 2.55 4.46
C CYS A 58 -6.69 3.45 3.67
N ILE A 59 -5.48 3.60 4.15
CA ILE A 59 -4.48 4.45 3.48
C ILE A 59 -3.76 3.65 2.40
N PHE A 60 -3.33 2.44 2.74
CA PHE A 60 -2.74 1.50 1.79
C PHE A 60 -3.36 0.13 1.93
N HIS A 61 -3.53 -0.54 0.82
CA HIS A 61 -3.84 -1.97 0.80
C HIS A 61 -2.99 -2.62 -0.29
N PHE A 62 -2.06 -3.47 0.14
CA PHE A 62 -1.23 -4.26 -0.76
C PHE A 62 -1.54 -5.73 -0.57
N ASP A 63 -1.61 -6.47 -1.66
CA ASP A 63 -1.70 -7.94 -1.64
C ASP A 63 -0.58 -8.52 -2.50
N ILE A 64 -0.19 -9.75 -2.22
CA ILE A 64 0.64 -10.50 -3.16
C ILE A 64 -0.22 -11.62 -3.72
N ILE A 65 -0.41 -11.61 -5.04
CA ILE A 65 -1.25 -12.56 -5.75
C ILE A 65 -0.47 -13.06 -6.95
N GLU A 66 -0.27 -14.37 -7.05
CA GLU A 66 0.41 -15.00 -8.19
C GLU A 66 1.73 -14.31 -8.56
N ASP A 67 2.60 -14.16 -7.57
CA ASP A 67 3.95 -13.62 -7.71
C ASP A 67 4.02 -12.12 -8.07
N LYS A 68 2.91 -11.40 -7.96
CA LYS A 68 2.85 -9.97 -8.22
C LYS A 68 2.33 -9.22 -7.02
N VAL A 69 2.79 -7.98 -6.87
CA VAL A 69 2.29 -7.07 -5.85
C VAL A 69 1.08 -6.33 -6.42
N TRP A 70 -0.05 -6.48 -5.76
CA TRP A 70 -1.27 -5.78 -6.11
C TRP A 70 -1.45 -4.59 -5.17
N LEU A 71 -1.37 -3.39 -5.72
CA LEU A 71 -1.71 -2.16 -4.98
C LEU A 71 -3.20 -1.97 -5.13
N GLN A 72 -3.95 -2.41 -4.12
CA GLN A 72 -5.41 -2.38 -4.14
C GLN A 72 -5.95 -1.00 -3.82
N GLU A 73 -5.26 -0.26 -2.95
CA GLU A 73 -5.67 1.08 -2.58
C GLU A 73 -4.47 1.94 -2.20
N ASP A 74 -4.46 3.18 -2.68
CA ASP A 74 -3.46 4.18 -2.36
C ASP A 74 -4.17 5.52 -2.18
N ASN A 75 -4.38 5.90 -0.94
CA ASN A 75 -5.01 7.16 -0.58
C ASN A 75 -3.98 8.21 -0.15
N THR A 76 -2.78 8.15 -0.74
CA THR A 76 -1.73 9.13 -0.53
C THR A 76 -1.49 9.92 -1.81
N ASN A 77 -0.69 10.97 -1.70
CA ASN A 77 -0.27 11.75 -2.88
C ASN A 77 1.09 11.29 -3.40
N THR A 78 1.59 10.15 -2.94
CA THR A 78 2.97 9.74 -3.21
C THR A 78 3.13 8.72 -4.33
N GLU A 79 2.05 8.26 -4.93
CA GLU A 79 2.11 7.23 -5.98
C GLU A 79 2.91 6.02 -5.51
N ALA A 80 2.31 5.23 -4.62
CA ALA A 80 2.98 4.09 -3.99
C ALA A 80 3.54 3.09 -4.99
N GLY A 81 2.93 2.96 -6.17
CA GLY A 81 3.48 2.10 -7.22
C GLY A 81 4.90 2.48 -7.61
N LEU A 82 5.18 3.78 -7.72
CA LEU A 82 6.52 4.26 -8.03
C LEU A 82 7.48 4.07 -6.87
N LEU A 83 7.00 4.19 -5.63
CA LEU A 83 7.82 3.89 -4.45
C LEU A 83 8.28 2.43 -4.46
N LEU A 84 7.39 1.52 -4.82
CA LEU A 84 7.75 0.11 -4.93
C LEU A 84 8.84 -0.11 -5.99
N VAL A 85 8.73 0.59 -7.11
CA VAL A 85 9.75 0.51 -8.17
C VAL A 85 11.11 1.02 -7.68
N GLU A 86 11.11 2.14 -6.97
CA GLU A 86 12.36 2.70 -6.41
C GLU A 86 13.03 1.73 -5.46
N LYS A 87 12.27 0.92 -4.75
CA LYS A 87 12.80 -0.04 -3.79
C LYS A 87 13.15 -1.39 -4.42
N GLY A 88 12.94 -1.54 -5.70
CA GLY A 88 13.44 -2.70 -6.43
C GLY A 88 12.41 -3.66 -7.00
N ILE A 89 11.12 -3.35 -6.93
CA ILE A 89 10.11 -4.19 -7.55
C ILE A 89 9.88 -3.71 -8.99
N PRO A 90 10.10 -4.56 -10.01
CA PRO A 90 9.90 -4.12 -11.39
C PRO A 90 8.43 -3.82 -11.68
N LYS A 91 8.18 -2.86 -12.54
CA LYS A 91 6.80 -2.48 -12.93
C LYS A 91 5.99 -3.67 -13.41
N SER A 92 6.62 -4.63 -14.06
CA SER A 92 5.96 -5.83 -14.57
C SER A 92 5.43 -6.75 -13.48
N ASP A 93 5.86 -6.54 -12.23
CA ASP A 93 5.38 -7.31 -11.08
C ASP A 93 4.45 -6.51 -10.17
N ILE A 94 4.02 -5.32 -10.59
CA ILE A 94 3.11 -4.47 -9.83
C ILE A 94 1.82 -4.30 -10.62
N VAL A 95 0.69 -4.63 -10.01
CA VAL A 95 -0.63 -4.40 -10.59
C VAL A 95 -1.32 -3.29 -9.82
N LEU A 96 -1.81 -2.27 -10.52
CA LEU A 96 -2.63 -1.22 -9.90
C LEU A 96 -4.07 -1.72 -9.82
N GLY A 97 -4.38 -2.39 -8.71
CA GLY A 97 -5.68 -3.05 -8.53
C GLY A 97 -6.85 -2.09 -8.50
N PHE A 98 -6.61 -0.83 -8.09
CA PHE A 98 -7.65 0.19 -8.06
C PHE A 98 -8.02 0.73 -9.45
N GLN A 99 -7.22 0.42 -10.48
CA GLN A 99 -7.57 0.76 -11.85
C GLN A 99 -8.45 -0.34 -12.44
N ALA A 100 -9.45 0.06 -13.21
CA ALA A 100 -10.31 -0.90 -13.88
C ALA A 100 -9.48 -1.81 -14.81
N PRO A 101 -9.83 -3.09 -14.95
CA PRO A 101 -9.03 -4.01 -15.76
C PRO A 101 -8.73 -3.50 -17.17
N TYR A 102 -9.69 -2.87 -17.85
CA TYR A 102 -9.49 -2.38 -19.20
C TYR A 102 -8.53 -1.19 -19.28
N LYS A 103 -8.27 -0.51 -18.14
CA LYS A 103 -7.34 0.62 -18.11
C LYS A 103 -5.93 0.21 -17.75
N ARG A 104 -5.72 -0.99 -17.23
CA ARG A 104 -4.40 -1.40 -16.74
C ARG A 104 -3.34 -1.42 -17.82
N LYS A 105 -3.71 -1.74 -19.05
CA LYS A 105 -2.77 -1.76 -20.18
C LYS A 105 -2.19 -0.38 -20.51
N TYR A 106 -2.77 0.69 -20.01
CA TYR A 106 -2.27 2.05 -20.24
C TYR A 106 -1.42 2.57 -19.09
N THR A 107 -1.19 1.78 -18.04
CA THR A 107 -0.53 2.25 -16.83
C THR A 107 0.97 2.05 -16.80
N GLU A 108 1.55 1.32 -17.73
CA GLU A 108 2.93 0.87 -17.74
C GLU A 108 3.25 -0.19 -16.66
N PHE A 109 2.34 -0.44 -15.73
CA PHE A 109 2.45 -1.51 -14.75
C PHE A 109 1.87 -2.79 -15.33
N ALA A 110 1.93 -3.89 -14.56
CA ALA A 110 1.43 -5.18 -15.01
C ALA A 110 -0.07 -5.13 -15.31
N VAL A 111 -0.51 -5.92 -16.26
CA VAL A 111 -1.92 -6.01 -16.62
C VAL A 111 -2.64 -7.01 -15.72
N VAL A 112 -1.99 -8.09 -15.38
CA VAL A 112 -2.47 -9.08 -14.40
C VAL A 112 -1.31 -9.89 -13.85
#